data_b6b91511192537b6244bc35385730a31
#
_entry.id   b6b91511192537b6244bc35385730a31
#
_cell.length_a   1.000
_cell.length_b   1.000
_cell.length_c   1.000
_cell.angle_alpha   90.00
_cell.angle_beta   90.00
_cell.angle_gamma   90.00
#
_symmetry.space_group_name_H-M   'P 1'
#
loop_
_entity.id
_entity.type
_entity.pdbx_description
1 polymer ?
#
loop_
_entity_poly.entity_id
_entity_poly.type
_entity_poly.pdbx_seq_one_letter_code
_entity_poly.pdbx_strand_id
1 'polypeptide(L)'
;MGNQTLAIIKPDAVQNQYTELIYESIVKAGFIILASKMIHMTKAETESFYAVHQSKPFYEELTSFMSSGKCMVLALEKENAVDTWREIIGATNPAEAAVGTIRKDFATSLGKNAVHGSDSDENAEKEIAFFFSQSELRANK
;
A
#
# COMPACT_ATOMS: atom_id res chain seq x y z
N MET A 1 -14.98 10.12 -9.13
CA MET A 1 -14.87 9.46 -7.83
C MET A 1 -14.62 7.98 -8.01
N GLY A 2 -13.45 7.56 -7.64
CA GLY A 2 -13.07 6.18 -7.75
C GLY A 2 -13.46 5.36 -6.54
N ASN A 3 -13.72 4.07 -6.79
CA ASN A 3 -14.06 3.11 -5.75
C ASN A 3 -12.96 2.11 -5.50
N GLN A 4 -11.78 2.30 -6.09
CA GLN A 4 -10.67 1.37 -5.94
C GLN A 4 -9.39 2.10 -5.54
N THR A 5 -8.56 1.43 -4.76
CA THR A 5 -7.23 1.92 -4.39
C THR A 5 -6.27 0.75 -4.29
N LEU A 6 -4.99 1.02 -4.45
CA LEU A 6 -3.96 0.03 -4.20
C LEU A 6 -3.39 0.23 -2.80
N ALA A 7 -3.36 -0.83 -2.01
CA ALA A 7 -2.67 -0.87 -0.74
C ALA A 7 -1.45 -1.78 -0.86
N ILE A 8 -0.38 -1.43 -0.15
CA ILE A 8 0.78 -2.31 -0.02
C ILE A 8 1.09 -2.39 1.47
N ILE A 9 1.21 -3.61 2.00
CA ILE A 9 1.79 -3.84 3.31
C ILE A 9 3.28 -3.98 3.08
N LYS A 10 4.04 -2.99 3.51
CA LYS A 10 5.45 -2.83 3.15
C LYS A 10 6.36 -3.82 3.86
N PRO A 11 7.62 -4.01 3.40
CA PRO A 11 8.53 -5.00 3.98
C PRO A 11 8.75 -4.87 5.49
N ASP A 12 8.75 -3.65 6.03
CA ASP A 12 8.91 -3.45 7.47
C ASP A 12 7.77 -4.09 8.27
N ALA A 13 6.52 -3.89 7.82
CA ALA A 13 5.36 -4.47 8.49
C ALA A 13 5.30 -5.99 8.31
N VAL A 14 5.66 -6.48 7.13
CA VAL A 14 5.71 -7.93 6.87
C VAL A 14 6.77 -8.58 7.76
N GLN A 15 7.95 -7.99 7.83
CA GLN A 15 9.05 -8.51 8.66
C GLN A 15 8.69 -8.52 10.14
N ASN A 16 7.96 -7.51 10.60
CA ASN A 16 7.53 -7.42 12.00
C ASN A 16 6.28 -8.25 12.30
N GLN A 17 5.80 -9.02 11.33
CA GLN A 17 4.66 -9.92 11.48
C GLN A 17 3.33 -9.21 11.73
N TYR A 18 3.18 -8.02 11.16
CA TYR A 18 1.95 -7.22 11.27
C TYR A 18 0.97 -7.46 10.11
N THR A 19 1.33 -8.33 9.15
CA THR A 19 0.53 -8.54 7.94
C THR A 19 -0.92 -8.89 8.27
N GLU A 20 -1.14 -9.86 9.16
CA GLU A 20 -2.49 -10.30 9.51
C GLU A 20 -3.28 -9.21 10.23
N LEU A 21 -2.63 -8.47 11.12
CA LEU A 21 -3.30 -7.39 11.88
C LEU A 21 -3.74 -6.27 10.94
N ILE A 22 -2.90 -5.91 9.98
CA ILE A 22 -3.23 -4.88 9.00
C ILE A 22 -4.33 -5.39 8.07
N TYR A 23 -4.25 -6.64 7.62
CA TYR A 23 -5.28 -7.26 6.80
C TYR A 23 -6.64 -7.22 7.50
N GLU A 24 -6.68 -7.59 8.77
CA GLU A 24 -7.92 -7.51 9.57
C GLU A 24 -8.45 -6.07 9.68
N SER A 25 -7.57 -5.09 9.82
CA SER A 25 -7.96 -3.68 9.86
C SER A 25 -8.66 -3.27 8.57
N ILE A 26 -8.17 -3.77 7.43
CA ILE A 26 -8.77 -3.51 6.10
C ILE A 26 -10.18 -4.09 6.05
N VAL A 27 -10.34 -5.34 6.47
CA VAL A 27 -11.66 -6.01 6.47
C VAL A 27 -12.63 -5.28 7.40
N LYS A 28 -12.19 -4.94 8.61
CA LYS A 28 -13.03 -4.24 9.60
C LYS A 28 -13.47 -2.86 9.10
N ALA A 29 -12.65 -2.21 8.30
CA ALA A 29 -12.98 -0.90 7.74
C ALA A 29 -14.04 -0.98 6.63
N GLY A 30 -14.42 -2.19 6.21
CA GLY A 30 -15.48 -2.39 5.22
C GLY A 30 -15.01 -2.44 3.79
N PHE A 31 -13.71 -2.56 3.55
CA PHE A 31 -13.19 -2.73 2.19
C PHE A 31 -13.43 -4.13 1.67
N ILE A 32 -13.73 -4.23 0.38
CA ILE A 32 -13.71 -5.50 -0.33
C ILE A 32 -12.32 -5.68 -0.90
N ILE A 33 -11.69 -6.81 -0.61
CA ILE A 33 -10.37 -7.13 -1.16
C ILE A 33 -10.60 -7.85 -2.48
N LEU A 34 -10.40 -7.13 -3.58
CA LEU A 34 -10.60 -7.68 -4.92
C LEU A 34 -9.53 -8.73 -5.27
N ALA A 35 -8.31 -8.47 -4.85
CA ALA A 35 -7.19 -9.39 -5.04
C ALA A 35 -6.08 -9.02 -4.08
N SER A 36 -5.29 -10.01 -3.67
CA SER A 36 -4.10 -9.78 -2.85
C SER A 36 -3.07 -10.84 -3.15
N LYS A 37 -1.80 -10.48 -3.04
CA LYS A 37 -0.71 -11.46 -3.16
C LYS A 37 0.54 -10.97 -2.46
N MET A 38 1.29 -11.93 -1.93
CA MET A 38 2.60 -11.67 -1.32
C MET A 38 3.65 -11.76 -2.42
N ILE A 39 4.47 -10.71 -2.58
CA ILE A 39 5.51 -10.67 -3.61
C ILE A 39 6.82 -10.17 -3.03
N HIS A 40 7.90 -10.41 -3.75
CA HIS A 40 9.20 -9.80 -3.47
C HIS A 40 9.63 -9.05 -4.73
N MET A 41 9.46 -7.74 -4.72
CA MET A 41 9.77 -6.92 -5.90
C MET A 41 11.28 -6.90 -6.14
N THR A 42 11.68 -6.93 -7.40
CA THR A 42 13.08 -6.66 -7.77
C THR A 42 13.34 -5.16 -7.67
N LYS A 43 14.62 -4.78 -7.63
CA LYS A 43 14.97 -3.34 -7.64
C LYS A 43 14.42 -2.66 -8.89
N ALA A 44 14.50 -3.32 -10.05
CA ALA A 44 13.97 -2.78 -11.30
C ALA A 44 12.46 -2.56 -11.23
N GLU A 45 11.71 -3.48 -10.62
CA GLU A 45 10.26 -3.33 -10.44
C GLU A 45 9.94 -2.15 -9.53
N THR A 46 10.67 -1.98 -8.42
CA THR A 46 10.43 -0.84 -7.53
C THR A 46 10.76 0.48 -8.21
N GLU A 47 11.82 0.52 -9.00
CA GLU A 47 12.18 1.71 -9.77
C GLU A 47 11.09 2.10 -10.76
N SER A 48 10.50 1.11 -11.43
CA SER A 48 9.40 1.32 -12.36
C SER A 48 8.14 1.81 -11.65
N PHE A 49 7.77 1.16 -10.54
CA PHE A 49 6.58 1.52 -9.79
C PHE A 49 6.65 2.95 -9.23
N TYR A 50 7.83 3.35 -8.74
CA TYR A 50 8.05 4.67 -8.16
C TYR A 50 8.68 5.67 -9.14
N ALA A 51 8.59 5.43 -10.45
CA ALA A 51 9.24 6.27 -11.47
C ALA A 51 8.86 7.75 -11.38
N VAL A 52 7.64 8.06 -10.92
CA VAL A 52 7.19 9.45 -10.73
C VAL A 52 8.03 10.19 -9.69
N HIS A 53 8.72 9.48 -8.82
CA HIS A 53 9.58 10.05 -7.78
C HIS A 53 11.06 10.02 -8.13
N GLN A 54 11.42 9.67 -9.37
CA GLN A 54 12.80 9.45 -9.81
C GLN A 54 13.73 10.62 -9.50
N SER A 55 13.23 11.85 -9.54
CA SER A 55 14.03 13.04 -9.25
C SER A 55 14.10 13.40 -7.77
N LYS A 56 13.40 12.68 -6.91
CA LYS A 56 13.34 12.98 -5.48
C LYS A 56 14.55 12.41 -4.73
N PRO A 57 15.05 13.12 -3.71
CA PRO A 57 16.22 12.63 -2.94
C PRO A 57 15.97 11.29 -2.25
N PHE A 58 14.74 10.96 -1.90
CA PHE A 58 14.40 9.70 -1.21
C PHE A 58 14.24 8.51 -2.15
N TYR A 59 14.31 8.71 -3.47
CA TYR A 59 14.00 7.65 -4.45
C TYR A 59 14.85 6.40 -4.28
N GLU A 60 16.17 6.57 -4.14
CA GLU A 60 17.09 5.43 -4.00
C GLU A 60 16.83 4.65 -2.72
N GLU A 61 16.63 5.33 -1.62
CA GLU A 61 16.33 4.70 -0.34
C GLU A 61 14.99 3.95 -0.40
N LEU A 62 13.98 4.58 -0.99
CA LEU A 62 12.64 3.99 -1.13
C LEU A 62 12.68 2.71 -1.97
N THR A 63 13.33 2.77 -3.15
CA THR A 63 13.37 1.62 -4.05
C THR A 63 14.21 0.48 -3.47
N SER A 64 15.30 0.80 -2.78
CA SER A 64 16.10 -0.21 -2.09
C SER A 64 15.32 -0.86 -0.96
N PHE A 65 14.59 -0.07 -0.18
CA PHE A 65 13.76 -0.57 0.91
C PHE A 65 12.64 -1.48 0.39
N MET A 66 11.92 -1.03 -0.63
CA MET A 66 10.78 -1.79 -1.16
C MET A 66 11.18 -3.08 -1.85
N SER A 67 12.43 -3.20 -2.28
CA SER A 67 12.96 -4.45 -2.87
C SER A 67 13.70 -5.32 -1.86
N SER A 68 13.82 -4.88 -0.62
CA SER A 68 14.62 -5.57 0.39
C SER A 68 13.96 -6.82 0.99
N GLY A 69 12.67 -6.98 0.83
CA GLY A 69 11.93 -8.10 1.39
C GLY A 69 10.55 -8.22 0.79
N LYS A 70 9.79 -9.18 1.28
CA LYS A 70 8.43 -9.42 0.81
C LYS A 70 7.49 -8.31 1.23
N CYS A 71 6.53 -8.01 0.35
CA CYS A 71 5.43 -7.11 0.67
C CYS A 71 4.13 -7.74 0.15
N MET A 72 2.99 -7.31 0.72
CA MET A 72 1.69 -7.77 0.23
C MET A 72 1.03 -6.63 -0.52
N VAL A 73 0.64 -6.88 -1.78
CA VAL A 73 -0.11 -5.92 -2.58
C VAL A 73 -1.58 -6.32 -2.57
N LEU A 74 -2.48 -5.32 -2.46
CA LEU A 74 -3.92 -5.55 -2.38
C LEU A 74 -4.66 -4.52 -3.21
N ALA A 75 -5.59 -5.00 -4.03
CA ALA A 75 -6.54 -4.12 -4.71
C ALA A 75 -7.80 -4.07 -3.84
N LEU A 76 -8.16 -2.87 -3.40
CA LEU A 76 -9.26 -2.65 -2.46
C LEU A 76 -10.40 -1.90 -3.14
N GLU A 77 -11.63 -2.25 -2.78
CA GLU A 77 -12.82 -1.58 -3.27
C GLU A 77 -13.70 -1.09 -2.13
N LYS A 78 -14.09 0.16 -2.20
CA LYS A 78 -15.03 0.80 -1.28
C LYS A 78 -15.39 2.16 -1.87
N GLU A 79 -16.57 2.67 -1.54
CA GLU A 79 -16.91 4.02 -1.98
C GLU A 79 -15.85 5.01 -1.53
N ASN A 80 -15.40 5.85 -2.46
CA ASN A 80 -14.36 6.85 -2.22
C ASN A 80 -13.07 6.24 -1.67
N ALA A 81 -12.63 5.15 -2.27
CA ALA A 81 -11.59 4.27 -1.72
C ALA A 81 -10.26 4.96 -1.42
N VAL A 82 -9.79 5.83 -2.32
CA VAL A 82 -8.50 6.49 -2.13
C VAL A 82 -8.50 7.32 -0.84
N ASP A 83 -9.47 8.20 -0.69
CA ASP A 83 -9.54 9.07 0.48
C ASP A 83 -9.82 8.28 1.76
N THR A 84 -10.74 7.32 1.69
CA THR A 84 -11.08 6.49 2.84
C THR A 84 -9.89 5.68 3.33
N TRP A 85 -9.13 5.07 2.42
CA TRP A 85 -7.94 4.31 2.79
C TRP A 85 -6.87 5.23 3.40
N ARG A 86 -6.66 6.40 2.82
CA ARG A 86 -5.67 7.36 3.34
C ARG A 86 -6.02 7.82 4.75
N GLU A 87 -7.29 7.98 5.08
CA GLU A 87 -7.73 8.31 6.44
C GLU A 87 -7.40 7.18 7.43
N ILE A 88 -7.63 5.95 7.01
CA ILE A 88 -7.40 4.77 7.86
C ILE A 88 -5.91 4.56 8.13
N ILE A 89 -5.07 4.75 7.12
CA ILE A 89 -3.63 4.56 7.30
C ILE A 89 -2.97 5.71 8.07
N GLY A 90 -3.50 6.91 7.97
CA GLY A 90 -2.99 8.07 8.71
C GLY A 90 -1.90 8.83 7.97
N ALA A 91 -1.37 9.84 8.63
CA ALA A 91 -0.32 10.69 8.07
C ALA A 91 0.92 9.88 7.69
N THR A 92 1.60 10.31 6.62
CA THR A 92 2.80 9.63 6.12
C THR A 92 3.87 9.47 7.19
N ASN A 93 4.07 10.49 8.01
CA ASN A 93 4.97 10.41 9.15
C ASN A 93 4.18 9.83 10.34
N PRO A 94 4.57 8.66 10.88
CA PRO A 94 3.84 8.06 12.01
C PRO A 94 3.81 8.93 13.26
N ALA A 95 4.78 9.80 13.44
CA ALA A 95 4.79 10.72 14.58
C ALA A 95 3.63 11.72 14.51
N GLU A 96 3.14 12.02 13.30
CA GLU A 96 2.03 12.95 13.06
C GLU A 96 0.69 12.23 12.85
N ALA A 97 0.70 10.90 12.81
CA ALA A 97 -0.50 10.11 12.56
C ALA A 97 -1.38 10.07 13.82
N ALA A 98 -2.69 10.13 13.60
CA ALA A 98 -3.65 10.08 14.70
C ALA A 98 -3.71 8.70 15.35
N VAL A 99 -4.05 8.66 16.62
CA VAL A 99 -4.26 7.42 17.35
C VAL A 99 -5.33 6.57 16.64
N GLY A 100 -5.08 5.28 16.52
CA GLY A 100 -6.00 4.35 15.85
C GLY A 100 -5.75 4.17 14.37
N THR A 101 -4.87 4.97 13.77
CA THR A 101 -4.47 4.76 12.37
C THR A 101 -3.44 3.65 12.28
N ILE A 102 -3.35 3.03 11.09
CA ILE A 102 -2.40 1.94 10.85
C ILE A 102 -0.96 2.41 11.05
N ARG A 103 -0.62 3.58 10.53
CA ARG A 103 0.75 4.09 10.68
C ARG A 103 1.11 4.41 12.11
N LYS A 104 0.16 4.92 12.89
CA LYS A 104 0.42 5.17 14.32
C LYS A 104 0.71 3.88 15.07
N ASP A 105 -0.05 2.83 14.77
CA ASP A 105 0.06 1.55 15.47
C ASP A 105 1.22 0.67 15.00
N PHE A 106 1.56 0.70 13.70
CA PHE A 106 2.46 -0.29 13.10
C PHE A 106 3.70 0.29 12.43
N ALA A 107 3.75 1.59 12.16
CA ALA A 107 4.90 2.20 11.50
C ALA A 107 5.97 2.62 12.51
N THR A 108 7.23 2.57 12.10
CA THR A 108 8.34 2.94 12.97
C THR A 108 8.96 4.29 12.63
N SER A 109 8.93 4.69 11.35
CA SER A 109 9.54 5.95 10.91
C SER A 109 8.91 6.41 9.61
N LEU A 110 9.31 7.59 9.14
CA LEU A 110 8.84 8.11 7.86
C LEU A 110 9.18 7.17 6.70
N GLY A 111 10.37 6.58 6.70
CA GLY A 111 10.79 5.65 5.65
C GLY A 111 10.21 4.25 5.83
N LYS A 112 9.95 3.84 7.07
CA LYS A 112 9.37 2.52 7.41
C LYS A 112 7.98 2.74 7.99
N ASN A 113 7.06 3.17 7.12
CA ASN A 113 5.73 3.61 7.55
C ASN A 113 4.62 2.59 7.28
N ALA A 114 4.96 1.34 7.21
CA ALA A 114 4.11 0.15 7.22
C ALA A 114 3.28 -0.09 5.96
N VAL A 115 2.63 0.93 5.41
CA VAL A 115 1.66 0.74 4.32
C VAL A 115 1.76 1.84 3.27
N HIS A 116 1.26 1.52 2.08
CA HIS A 116 1.11 2.43 0.96
C HIS A 116 -0.37 2.59 0.63
N GLY A 117 -0.75 3.78 0.20
CA GLY A 117 -2.06 4.04 -0.41
C GLY A 117 -1.87 4.91 -1.64
N SER A 118 -2.69 4.69 -2.66
CA SER A 118 -2.68 5.53 -3.85
C SER A 118 -3.08 6.96 -3.48
N ASP A 119 -2.55 7.94 -4.20
CA ASP A 119 -2.80 9.36 -3.90
C ASP A 119 -3.91 9.99 -4.75
N SER A 120 -4.39 9.28 -5.76
CA SER A 120 -5.48 9.73 -6.61
C SER A 120 -6.15 8.55 -7.29
N ASP A 121 -7.36 8.76 -7.82
CA ASP A 121 -8.07 7.71 -8.56
C ASP A 121 -7.31 7.31 -9.81
N GLU A 122 -6.72 8.27 -10.50
CA GLU A 122 -5.91 8.00 -11.69
C GLU A 122 -4.70 7.13 -11.37
N ASN A 123 -3.97 7.47 -10.30
CA ASN A 123 -2.82 6.67 -9.89
C ASN A 123 -3.23 5.31 -9.34
N ALA A 124 -4.36 5.22 -8.65
CA ALA A 124 -4.89 3.95 -8.18
C ALA A 124 -5.11 2.97 -9.33
N GLU A 125 -5.70 3.44 -10.41
CA GLU A 125 -5.94 2.62 -11.60
C GLU A 125 -4.63 2.07 -12.18
N LYS A 126 -3.64 2.94 -12.34
CA LYS A 126 -2.32 2.56 -12.86
C LYS A 126 -1.59 1.60 -11.93
N GLU A 127 -1.65 1.85 -10.63
CA GLU A 127 -0.96 1.03 -9.64
C GLU A 127 -1.57 -0.36 -9.53
N ILE A 128 -2.88 -0.45 -9.55
CA ILE A 128 -3.57 -1.75 -9.55
C ILE A 128 -3.20 -2.55 -10.80
N ALA A 129 -3.21 -1.91 -11.97
CA ALA A 129 -2.86 -2.57 -13.22
C ALA A 129 -1.39 -3.03 -13.25
N PHE A 130 -0.51 -2.37 -12.49
CA PHE A 130 0.89 -2.77 -12.39
C PHE A 130 1.04 -4.15 -11.76
N PHE A 131 0.21 -4.48 -10.77
CA PHE A 131 0.34 -5.72 -10.01
C PHE A 131 -0.68 -6.80 -10.37
N PHE A 132 -1.84 -6.43 -10.89
CA PHE A 132 -2.95 -7.37 -11.07
C PHE A 132 -3.50 -7.33 -12.49
N SER A 133 -3.78 -8.53 -13.03
CA SER A 133 -4.49 -8.67 -14.30
C SER A 133 -6.00 -8.49 -14.06
N GLN A 134 -6.74 -8.26 -15.15
CA GLN A 134 -8.21 -8.19 -15.07
C GLN A 134 -8.81 -9.50 -14.57
N SER A 135 -8.21 -10.63 -14.94
CA SER A 135 -8.66 -11.94 -14.47
C SER A 135 -8.52 -12.08 -12.96
N GLU A 136 -7.39 -11.61 -12.40
CA GLU A 136 -7.17 -11.65 -10.96
C GLU A 136 -8.20 -10.81 -10.21
N LEU A 137 -8.51 -9.64 -10.73
CA LEU A 137 -9.47 -8.73 -10.10
C LEU A 137 -10.89 -9.28 -10.14
N ARG A 138 -11.28 -9.94 -11.23
CA ARG A 138 -12.62 -10.51 -11.38
C ARG A 138 -12.85 -11.75 -10.53
N ALA A 139 -11.81 -12.50 -10.23
CA ALA A 139 -11.92 -13.75 -9.50
C ALA A 139 -12.54 -13.61 -8.11
N ASN A 140 -12.44 -12.39 -7.53
CA ASN A 140 -12.91 -12.11 -6.16
C ASN A 140 -14.17 -11.23 -6.12
N LYS A 141 -14.79 -10.99 -7.25
CA LYS A 141 -16.02 -10.19 -7.29
C LYS A 141 -17.28 -11.04 -7.14
#